data_d1b34ee3b8fe8400153c5faf49ee10ac
#
_entry.id   d1b34ee3b8fe8400153c5faf49ee10ac
#
_cell.length_a   1.000
_cell.length_b   1.000
_cell.length_c   1.000
_cell.angle_alpha   90.00
_cell.angle_beta   90.00
_cell.angle_gamma   90.00
#
_symmetry.space_group_name_H-M   'P 1'
#
loop_
_entity.id
_entity.type
_entity.pdbx_description
1 polymer ?
#
loop_
_entity_poly.entity_id
_entity_poly.type
_entity_poly.pdbx_seq_one_letter_code
_entity_poly.pdbx_strand_id
1 'polypeptide(L)'
;MIYRISTLLFLIFSSFLTSELRIEITEGIKDPIRIAIVPIVWNLENPPRKYLHEIISSDLESFGEFESLSPKEMLSLPKTDKELFYRDWKLLDVDYLVLGSASQGEVKGEVVVNFSLFNVTRERLMKRSISTGTTFYLNALAHVISDRIYNEINGLPGIFSTKISYINKNNSSDEKYFLRVADIDGRNDSVLFSSLEPLMSPDWSSDGKSLAYVSFEEGTSRIFIQELYTGKRK
;
A
#
# COMPACT_ATOMS: atom_id res chain seq x y z
N MET A 1 23.69 44.92 43.90
CA MET A 1 22.76 43.76 44.15
C MET A 1 21.84 43.49 42.97
N ILE A 2 21.49 44.49 42.18
CA ILE A 2 20.56 44.40 41.01
C ILE A 2 21.17 43.61 39.82
N TYR A 3 22.47 43.75 39.56
CA TYR A 3 23.12 43.06 38.42
C TYR A 3 23.26 41.51 38.58
N ARG A 4 23.23 41.01 39.78
CA ARG A 4 23.30 39.54 40.05
C ARG A 4 21.97 38.83 39.80
N ILE A 5 20.85 39.52 39.91
CA ILE A 5 19.50 38.98 39.66
C ILE A 5 19.22 38.90 38.15
N SER A 6 19.70 39.88 37.37
CA SER A 6 19.54 39.93 35.91
C SER A 6 20.27 38.77 35.21
N THR A 7 21.46 38.37 35.69
CA THR A 7 22.24 37.25 35.10
C THR A 7 21.61 35.90 35.43
N LEU A 8 20.94 35.77 36.57
CA LEU A 8 20.26 34.55 36.95
C LEU A 8 18.97 34.35 36.13
N LEU A 9 18.28 35.42 35.75
CA LEU A 9 17.05 35.37 34.94
C LEU A 9 17.34 35.01 33.50
N PHE A 10 18.53 35.33 32.98
CA PHE A 10 18.93 34.98 31.61
C PHE A 10 19.30 33.50 31.45
N LEU A 11 19.73 32.81 32.51
CA LEU A 11 20.05 31.36 32.52
C LEU A 11 18.82 30.45 32.58
N ILE A 12 17.66 30.96 32.97
CA ILE A 12 16.44 30.16 33.04
C ILE A 12 15.70 30.12 31.70
N PHE A 13 16.02 31.03 30.75
CA PHE A 13 15.36 31.12 29.45
C PHE A 13 16.05 30.34 28.31
N SER A 14 17.12 29.57 28.62
CA SER A 14 17.80 28.69 27.64
C SER A 14 17.14 27.29 27.55
N SER A 15 15.84 27.22 27.74
CA SER A 15 15.09 25.96 27.70
C SER A 15 14.52 25.71 26.30
N PHE A 16 14.97 24.60 25.73
CA PHE A 16 14.24 23.78 24.76
C PHE A 16 13.93 24.37 23.40
N LEU A 17 14.94 24.74 22.65
CA LEU A 17 14.86 24.66 21.20
C LEU A 17 15.08 23.20 20.78
N THR A 18 14.06 22.35 20.94
CA THR A 18 13.99 21.11 20.19
C THR A 18 13.70 21.48 18.75
N SER A 19 14.74 21.57 17.95
CA SER A 19 14.59 21.66 16.50
C SER A 19 14.11 20.31 16.00
N GLU A 20 12.80 20.17 15.86
CA GLU A 20 12.21 19.06 15.16
C GLU A 20 12.47 19.26 13.66
N LEU A 21 13.27 18.39 13.05
CA LEU A 21 13.51 18.43 11.62
C LEU A 21 12.20 18.02 10.91
N ARG A 22 11.41 19.00 10.52
CA ARG A 22 10.21 18.79 9.70
C ARG A 22 10.61 18.88 8.24
N ILE A 23 10.71 17.73 7.57
CA ILE A 23 10.88 17.68 6.12
C ILE A 23 9.49 17.77 5.53
N GLU A 24 9.17 18.89 4.92
CA GLU A 24 7.96 19.09 4.16
C GLU A 24 8.31 18.91 2.67
N ILE A 25 7.86 17.80 2.08
CA ILE A 25 7.99 17.60 0.64
C ILE A 25 6.83 18.35 -0.01
N THR A 26 7.10 19.56 -0.50
CA THR A 26 6.08 20.46 -1.07
C THR A 26 5.90 20.31 -2.59
N GLU A 27 6.73 19.55 -3.26
CA GLU A 27 6.58 19.28 -4.69
C GLU A 27 5.90 17.91 -4.89
N GLY A 28 4.57 17.91 -4.82
CA GLY A 28 3.77 16.85 -5.40
C GLY A 28 3.84 16.89 -6.94
N ILE A 29 3.45 15.82 -7.59
CA ILE A 29 3.27 15.79 -9.06
C ILE A 29 2.24 16.85 -9.40
N LYS A 30 2.63 17.83 -10.23
CA LYS A 30 1.80 19.02 -10.50
C LYS A 30 0.48 18.68 -11.18
N ASP A 31 0.44 17.60 -11.96
CA ASP A 31 -0.76 17.15 -12.70
C ASP A 31 -0.85 15.62 -12.55
N PRO A 32 -1.48 15.10 -11.48
CA PRO A 32 -1.66 13.67 -11.31
C PRO A 32 -2.55 13.10 -12.41
N ILE A 33 -2.28 11.86 -12.81
CA ILE A 33 -3.09 11.11 -13.77
C ILE A 33 -4.46 10.86 -13.14
N ARG A 34 -5.53 11.34 -13.77
CA ARG A 34 -6.88 11.16 -13.25
C ARG A 34 -7.45 9.83 -13.72
N ILE A 35 -7.78 8.96 -12.75
CA ILE A 35 -8.28 7.62 -13.01
C ILE A 35 -9.64 7.39 -12.34
N ALA A 36 -10.54 6.71 -13.00
CA ALA A 36 -11.79 6.26 -12.40
C ALA A 36 -11.82 4.73 -12.32
N ILE A 37 -11.96 4.21 -11.10
CA ILE A 37 -12.17 2.79 -10.85
C ILE A 37 -13.65 2.57 -10.55
N VAL A 38 -14.41 2.16 -11.56
CA VAL A 38 -15.84 1.92 -11.37
C VAL A 38 -16.05 0.76 -10.39
N PRO A 39 -17.03 0.87 -9.48
CA PRO A 39 -17.35 -0.22 -8.56
C PRO A 39 -17.47 -1.57 -9.25
N ILE A 40 -16.65 -2.53 -8.83
CA ILE A 40 -16.61 -3.87 -9.43
C ILE A 40 -17.95 -4.56 -9.24
N VAL A 41 -18.50 -5.09 -10.33
CA VAL A 41 -19.76 -5.85 -10.31
C VAL A 41 -19.51 -7.23 -9.72
N TRP A 42 -20.17 -7.55 -8.60
CA TRP A 42 -20.05 -8.84 -7.93
C TRP A 42 -21.13 -9.80 -8.40
N ASN A 43 -20.74 -10.86 -9.09
CA ASN A 43 -21.60 -11.97 -9.51
C ASN A 43 -21.39 -13.18 -8.56
N LEU A 44 -21.57 -12.95 -7.25
CA LEU A 44 -21.45 -13.95 -6.18
C LEU A 44 -22.73 -13.98 -5.37
N GLU A 45 -23.10 -15.15 -4.83
CA GLU A 45 -24.23 -15.28 -3.90
C GLU A 45 -24.06 -14.44 -2.64
N ASN A 46 -22.82 -14.41 -2.11
CA ASN A 46 -22.46 -13.65 -0.91
C ASN A 46 -21.24 -12.77 -1.22
N PRO A 47 -21.45 -11.57 -1.77
CA PRO A 47 -20.35 -10.66 -2.07
C PRO A 47 -19.66 -10.20 -0.77
N PRO A 48 -18.35 -10.04 -0.79
CA PRO A 48 -17.61 -9.58 0.38
C PRO A 48 -17.97 -8.14 0.72
N ARG A 49 -17.83 -7.77 2.01
CA ARG A 49 -18.10 -6.40 2.48
C ARG A 49 -17.03 -5.38 2.03
N LYS A 50 -15.83 -5.86 1.69
CA LYS A 50 -14.75 -5.01 1.19
C LYS A 50 -14.89 -4.82 -0.32
N TYR A 51 -14.69 -3.60 -0.76
CA TYR A 51 -14.81 -3.23 -2.17
C TYR A 51 -13.44 -3.15 -2.82
N LEU A 52 -13.20 -3.99 -3.84
CA LEU A 52 -11.92 -4.02 -4.57
C LEU A 52 -11.57 -2.65 -5.17
N HIS A 53 -12.54 -1.92 -5.70
CA HIS A 53 -12.29 -0.62 -6.32
C HIS A 53 -11.74 0.41 -5.32
N GLU A 54 -12.17 0.37 -4.05
CA GLU A 54 -11.65 1.28 -3.02
C GLU A 54 -10.17 1.00 -2.71
N ILE A 55 -9.80 -0.29 -2.66
CA ILE A 55 -8.41 -0.68 -2.40
C ILE A 55 -7.53 -0.29 -3.58
N ILE A 56 -7.97 -0.57 -4.82
CA ILE A 56 -7.25 -0.23 -6.04
C ILE A 56 -7.06 1.30 -6.15
N SER A 57 -8.10 2.09 -5.85
CA SER A 57 -8.01 3.54 -5.83
C SER A 57 -6.98 4.02 -4.80
N SER A 58 -7.04 3.50 -3.56
CA SER A 58 -6.10 3.84 -2.50
C SER A 58 -4.66 3.47 -2.83
N ASP A 59 -4.44 2.31 -3.48
CA ASP A 59 -3.13 1.89 -3.93
C ASP A 59 -2.54 2.91 -4.91
N LEU A 60 -3.27 3.20 -6.00
CA LEU A 60 -2.81 4.10 -7.06
C LEU A 60 -2.54 5.52 -6.53
N GLU A 61 -3.35 6.01 -5.60
CA GLU A 61 -3.16 7.33 -4.97
C GLU A 61 -1.95 7.39 -4.02
N SER A 62 -1.53 6.25 -3.46
CA SER A 62 -0.55 6.20 -2.36
C SER A 62 0.81 6.83 -2.69
N PHE A 63 1.18 6.91 -3.97
CA PHE A 63 2.43 7.54 -4.42
C PHE A 63 2.24 8.93 -5.05
N GLY A 64 1.00 9.46 -5.06
CA GLY A 64 0.70 10.80 -5.56
C GLY A 64 0.76 10.94 -7.08
N GLU A 65 1.03 9.87 -7.82
CA GLU A 65 1.04 9.90 -9.30
C GLU A 65 -0.38 9.87 -9.89
N PHE A 66 -1.35 9.36 -9.15
CA PHE A 66 -2.73 9.24 -9.56
C PHE A 66 -3.67 9.99 -8.62
N GLU A 67 -4.74 10.50 -9.19
CA GLU A 67 -5.92 11.02 -8.49
C GLU A 67 -7.13 10.18 -8.91
N SER A 68 -7.75 9.48 -7.97
CA SER A 68 -8.89 8.61 -8.24
C SER A 68 -10.21 9.35 -8.07
N LEU A 69 -11.07 9.25 -9.08
CA LEU A 69 -12.41 9.83 -9.01
C LEU A 69 -13.30 9.01 -8.08
N SER A 70 -13.89 9.65 -7.07
CA SER A 70 -14.83 8.99 -6.16
C SER A 70 -16.08 8.50 -6.91
N PRO A 71 -16.62 7.29 -6.59
CA PRO A 71 -17.85 6.80 -7.20
C PRO A 71 -19.06 7.75 -7.09
N LYS A 72 -19.07 8.63 -6.10
CA LYS A 72 -20.14 9.64 -5.91
C LYS A 72 -20.07 10.78 -6.92
N GLU A 73 -18.90 11.00 -7.51
CA GLU A 73 -18.66 12.05 -8.50
C GLU A 73 -18.81 11.52 -9.95
N MET A 74 -18.91 10.19 -10.12
CA MET A 74 -19.11 9.56 -11.41
C MET A 74 -20.50 9.85 -11.95
N LEU A 75 -20.60 10.29 -13.22
CA LEU A 75 -21.87 10.58 -13.90
C LEU A 75 -22.65 9.31 -14.22
N SER A 76 -21.97 8.18 -14.37
CA SER A 76 -22.55 6.86 -14.63
C SER A 76 -21.69 5.77 -14.01
N LEU A 77 -22.27 4.59 -13.81
CA LEU A 77 -21.58 3.39 -13.32
C LEU A 77 -21.74 2.25 -14.34
N PRO A 78 -21.06 2.33 -15.50
CA PRO A 78 -21.17 1.31 -16.55
C PRO A 78 -20.67 -0.04 -16.02
N LYS A 79 -21.43 -1.10 -16.34
CA LYS A 79 -21.08 -2.48 -15.98
C LYS A 79 -20.35 -3.20 -17.10
N THR A 80 -20.49 -2.71 -18.32
CA THR A 80 -19.91 -3.31 -19.52
C THR A 80 -19.35 -2.23 -20.46
N ASP A 81 -18.48 -2.63 -21.37
CA ASP A 81 -17.92 -1.76 -22.40
C ASP A 81 -19.01 -1.08 -23.27
N LYS A 82 -20.17 -1.75 -23.44
CA LYS A 82 -21.29 -1.23 -24.25
C LYS A 82 -22.01 -0.04 -23.60
N GLU A 83 -21.90 0.07 -22.29
CA GLU A 83 -22.50 1.15 -21.49
C GLU A 83 -21.53 2.32 -21.29
N LEU A 84 -20.30 2.20 -21.84
CA LEU A 84 -19.26 3.20 -21.68
C LEU A 84 -19.44 4.32 -22.70
N PHE A 85 -19.73 5.52 -22.22
CA PHE A 85 -19.77 6.75 -23.01
C PHE A 85 -18.59 7.64 -22.66
N TYR A 86 -17.53 7.64 -23.47
CA TYR A 86 -16.28 8.38 -23.20
C TYR A 86 -16.49 9.87 -22.94
N ARG A 87 -17.50 10.49 -23.57
CA ARG A 87 -17.84 11.90 -23.37
C ARG A 87 -18.08 12.23 -21.90
N ASP A 88 -18.76 11.38 -21.15
CA ASP A 88 -19.11 11.63 -19.77
C ASP A 88 -17.87 11.66 -18.87
N TRP A 89 -16.89 10.81 -19.18
CA TRP A 89 -15.62 10.73 -18.47
C TRP A 89 -14.66 11.86 -18.84
N LYS A 90 -14.68 12.33 -20.10
CA LYS A 90 -13.94 13.52 -20.53
C LYS A 90 -14.43 14.79 -19.85
N LEU A 91 -15.74 14.91 -19.56
CA LEU A 91 -16.31 16.04 -18.81
C LEU A 91 -15.82 16.08 -17.36
N LEU A 92 -15.35 14.94 -16.82
CA LEU A 92 -14.79 14.80 -15.49
C LEU A 92 -13.26 14.86 -15.49
N ASP A 93 -12.62 15.18 -16.62
CA ASP A 93 -11.17 15.20 -16.82
C ASP A 93 -10.48 13.86 -16.44
N VAL A 94 -11.15 12.73 -16.67
CA VAL A 94 -10.60 11.40 -16.42
C VAL A 94 -9.75 10.96 -17.61
N ASP A 95 -8.50 10.56 -17.34
CA ASP A 95 -7.56 10.04 -18.34
C ASP A 95 -7.77 8.55 -18.61
N TYR A 96 -7.98 7.79 -17.55
CA TYR A 96 -8.14 6.33 -17.59
C TYR A 96 -9.35 5.87 -16.79
N LEU A 97 -9.97 4.82 -17.30
CA LEU A 97 -11.15 4.20 -16.69
C LEU A 97 -10.94 2.70 -16.55
N VAL A 98 -11.29 2.16 -15.39
CA VAL A 98 -11.29 0.72 -15.11
C VAL A 98 -12.71 0.25 -14.89
N LEU A 99 -13.14 -0.73 -15.68
CA LEU A 99 -14.37 -1.50 -15.49
C LEU A 99 -14.02 -2.91 -15.08
N GLY A 100 -14.81 -3.50 -14.20
CA GLY A 100 -14.53 -4.87 -13.77
C GLY A 100 -15.76 -5.62 -13.24
N SER A 101 -15.64 -6.93 -13.30
CA SER A 101 -16.61 -7.85 -12.68
C SER A 101 -15.88 -8.98 -11.97
N ALA A 102 -16.45 -9.43 -10.88
CA ALA A 102 -15.95 -10.55 -10.08
C ALA A 102 -16.97 -11.68 -10.06
N SER A 103 -16.51 -12.90 -10.27
CA SER A 103 -17.31 -14.13 -10.26
C SER A 103 -16.65 -15.21 -9.43
N GLN A 104 -17.44 -16.25 -9.08
CA GLN A 104 -16.93 -17.46 -8.45
C GLN A 104 -15.93 -18.15 -9.39
N GLY A 105 -14.77 -18.55 -8.85
CA GLY A 105 -13.84 -19.43 -9.54
C GLY A 105 -14.25 -20.91 -9.50
N GLU A 106 -13.37 -21.78 -9.91
CA GLU A 106 -13.61 -23.24 -9.96
C GLU A 106 -13.67 -23.84 -8.56
N VAL A 107 -12.93 -23.28 -7.61
CA VAL A 107 -12.83 -23.78 -6.24
C VAL A 107 -13.67 -22.88 -5.31
N LYS A 108 -14.31 -23.48 -4.32
CA LYS A 108 -15.08 -22.73 -3.29
C LYS A 108 -14.19 -21.70 -2.59
N GLY A 109 -14.67 -20.43 -2.58
CA GLY A 109 -13.94 -19.30 -2.00
C GLY A 109 -12.95 -18.63 -2.96
N GLU A 110 -12.74 -19.21 -4.15
CA GLU A 110 -11.97 -18.56 -5.21
C GLU A 110 -12.81 -17.48 -5.89
N VAL A 111 -12.15 -16.38 -6.24
CA VAL A 111 -12.73 -15.25 -6.95
C VAL A 111 -11.91 -14.97 -8.20
N VAL A 112 -12.59 -14.87 -9.33
CA VAL A 112 -12.02 -14.46 -10.60
C VAL A 112 -12.50 -13.05 -10.92
N VAL A 113 -11.57 -12.10 -11.03
CA VAL A 113 -11.83 -10.71 -11.40
C VAL A 113 -11.40 -10.49 -12.84
N ASN A 114 -12.39 -10.18 -13.69
CA ASN A 114 -12.14 -9.69 -15.05
C ASN A 114 -12.19 -8.18 -15.01
N PHE A 115 -11.18 -7.50 -15.54
CA PHE A 115 -11.16 -6.06 -15.63
C PHE A 115 -10.61 -5.58 -16.96
N SER A 116 -11.07 -4.39 -17.37
CA SER A 116 -10.69 -3.71 -18.60
C SER A 116 -10.22 -2.31 -18.27
N LEU A 117 -9.04 -1.92 -18.78
CA LEU A 117 -8.48 -0.58 -18.69
C LEU A 117 -8.69 0.14 -20.01
N PHE A 118 -9.26 1.33 -19.93
CA PHE A 118 -9.52 2.21 -21.09
C PHE A 118 -8.73 3.50 -20.97
N ASN A 119 -8.21 3.98 -22.11
CA ASN A 119 -7.74 5.35 -22.23
C ASN A 119 -8.92 6.21 -22.72
N VAL A 120 -9.37 7.12 -21.87
CA VAL A 120 -10.55 7.96 -22.12
C VAL A 120 -10.27 9.00 -23.21
N THR A 121 -9.10 9.65 -23.14
CA THR A 121 -8.68 10.66 -24.12
C THR A 121 -8.62 10.10 -25.53
N ARG A 122 -8.06 8.88 -25.68
CA ARG A 122 -7.92 8.20 -26.98
C ARG A 122 -9.12 7.33 -27.34
N GLU A 123 -10.15 7.27 -26.49
CA GLU A 123 -11.39 6.48 -26.68
C GLU A 123 -11.14 5.01 -27.06
N ARG A 124 -10.19 4.36 -26.38
CA ARG A 124 -9.82 2.98 -26.70
C ARG A 124 -9.60 2.12 -25.47
N LEU A 125 -9.91 0.83 -25.64
CA LEU A 125 -9.47 -0.19 -24.75
C LEU A 125 -7.94 -0.32 -24.83
N MET A 126 -7.26 -0.33 -23.68
CA MET A 126 -5.83 -0.61 -23.57
C MET A 126 -5.60 -2.09 -23.30
N LYS A 127 -6.25 -2.61 -22.25
CA LYS A 127 -6.02 -3.97 -21.79
C LYS A 127 -7.28 -4.62 -21.22
N ARG A 128 -7.43 -5.91 -21.46
CA ARG A 128 -8.28 -6.82 -20.66
C ARG A 128 -7.39 -7.75 -19.88
N SER A 129 -7.71 -7.95 -18.62
CA SER A 129 -6.92 -8.79 -17.72
C SER A 129 -7.83 -9.59 -16.80
N ILE A 130 -7.30 -10.73 -16.38
CA ILE A 130 -7.94 -11.63 -15.42
C ILE A 130 -7.01 -11.78 -14.23
N SER A 131 -7.54 -11.63 -13.02
CA SER A 131 -6.83 -11.91 -11.78
C SER A 131 -7.66 -12.87 -10.95
N THR A 132 -7.00 -13.88 -10.39
CA THR A 132 -7.63 -14.88 -9.54
C THR A 132 -7.06 -14.78 -8.13
N GLY A 133 -7.92 -14.91 -7.15
CA GLY A 133 -7.57 -14.87 -5.73
C GLY A 133 -8.64 -15.53 -4.88
N THR A 134 -8.67 -15.24 -3.59
CA THR A 134 -9.69 -15.77 -2.69
C THR A 134 -10.41 -14.64 -1.95
N THR A 135 -11.63 -14.91 -1.51
CA THR A 135 -12.40 -13.95 -0.70
C THR A 135 -11.71 -13.58 0.62
N PHE A 136 -10.81 -14.43 1.12
CA PHE A 136 -10.02 -14.18 2.32
C PHE A 136 -8.90 -13.16 2.10
N TYR A 137 -8.30 -13.15 0.90
CA TYR A 137 -7.13 -12.33 0.55
C TYR A 137 -7.46 -11.28 -0.52
N LEU A 138 -8.61 -10.62 -0.39
CA LEU A 138 -9.06 -9.60 -1.35
C LEU A 138 -8.10 -8.41 -1.46
N ASN A 139 -7.44 -8.01 -0.37
CA ASN A 139 -6.42 -6.96 -0.43
C ASN A 139 -5.28 -7.37 -1.37
N ALA A 140 -4.73 -8.58 -1.19
CA ALA A 140 -3.65 -9.07 -2.06
C ALA A 140 -4.09 -9.16 -3.53
N LEU A 141 -5.35 -9.57 -3.78
CA LEU A 141 -5.91 -9.56 -5.13
C LEU A 141 -6.01 -8.16 -5.71
N ALA A 142 -6.46 -7.18 -4.92
CA ALA A 142 -6.52 -5.78 -5.32
C ALA A 142 -5.13 -5.24 -5.65
N HIS A 143 -4.13 -5.47 -4.80
CA HIS A 143 -2.75 -5.04 -5.02
C HIS A 143 -2.17 -5.59 -6.34
N VAL A 144 -2.44 -6.88 -6.65
CA VAL A 144 -2.04 -7.46 -7.95
C VAL A 144 -2.74 -6.78 -9.13
N ILE A 145 -4.00 -6.39 -8.97
CA ILE A 145 -4.73 -5.64 -10.00
C ILE A 145 -4.15 -4.23 -10.15
N SER A 146 -3.86 -3.56 -9.04
CA SER A 146 -3.20 -2.24 -9.01
C SER A 146 -1.85 -2.27 -9.71
N ASP A 147 -1.01 -3.27 -9.45
CA ASP A 147 0.27 -3.46 -10.13
C ASP A 147 0.11 -3.59 -11.65
N ARG A 148 -0.90 -4.33 -12.10
CA ARG A 148 -1.16 -4.50 -13.55
C ARG A 148 -1.66 -3.24 -14.21
N ILE A 149 -2.52 -2.46 -13.52
CA ILE A 149 -3.01 -1.17 -14.01
C ILE A 149 -1.84 -0.19 -14.10
N TYR A 150 -1.03 -0.09 -13.05
CA TYR A 150 0.15 0.77 -13.00
C TYR A 150 1.14 0.45 -14.12
N ASN A 151 1.45 -0.83 -14.30
CA ASN A 151 2.35 -1.28 -15.35
C ASN A 151 1.84 -0.94 -16.76
N GLU A 152 0.54 -1.11 -17.02
CA GLU A 152 -0.04 -0.82 -18.34
C GLU A 152 -0.04 0.67 -18.66
N ILE A 153 -0.18 1.54 -17.65
CA ILE A 153 -0.18 3.00 -17.82
C ILE A 153 1.25 3.55 -17.91
N ASN A 154 2.12 3.17 -16.97
CA ASN A 154 3.45 3.76 -16.79
C ASN A 154 4.58 2.96 -17.44
N GLY A 155 4.32 1.71 -17.86
CA GLY A 155 5.34 0.81 -18.43
C GLY A 155 6.36 0.29 -17.39
N LEU A 156 6.13 0.54 -16.11
CA LEU A 156 6.99 0.14 -15.00
C LEU A 156 6.29 -0.90 -14.12
N PRO A 157 7.00 -1.83 -13.47
CA PRO A 157 6.40 -2.73 -12.51
C PRO A 157 5.74 -1.97 -11.37
N GLY A 158 4.51 -2.34 -11.01
CA GLY A 158 3.88 -1.87 -9.78
C GLY A 158 4.56 -2.48 -8.54
N ILE A 159 4.37 -1.86 -7.40
CA ILE A 159 4.94 -2.31 -6.11
C ILE A 159 3.87 -2.58 -5.05
N PHE A 160 2.59 -2.48 -5.40
CA PHE A 160 1.48 -2.58 -4.44
C PHE A 160 1.35 -3.99 -3.83
N SER A 161 1.72 -5.04 -4.56
CA SER A 161 1.75 -6.42 -4.05
C SER A 161 3.04 -6.77 -3.27
N THR A 162 3.93 -5.80 -3.06
CA THR A 162 5.17 -6.03 -2.31
C THR A 162 4.95 -5.96 -0.80
N LYS A 163 5.95 -6.44 -0.05
CA LYS A 163 5.94 -6.41 1.41
C LYS A 163 7.10 -5.58 1.94
N ILE A 164 6.88 -4.99 3.10
CA ILE A 164 7.92 -4.33 3.88
C ILE A 164 8.32 -5.18 5.08
N SER A 165 9.59 -5.13 5.45
CA SER A 165 10.08 -5.63 6.72
C SER A 165 10.67 -4.49 7.53
N TYR A 166 10.38 -4.48 8.83
CA TYR A 166 10.85 -3.43 9.72
C TYR A 166 11.01 -3.93 11.14
N ILE A 167 11.76 -3.17 11.92
CA ILE A 167 11.94 -3.43 13.33
C ILE A 167 11.33 -2.29 14.11
N ASN A 168 10.50 -2.63 15.10
CA ASN A 168 10.04 -1.67 16.07
C ASN A 168 10.40 -2.11 17.49
N LYS A 169 10.63 -1.13 18.37
CA LYS A 169 10.82 -1.34 19.81
C LYS A 169 9.53 -0.98 20.53
N ASN A 170 9.06 -1.85 21.41
CA ASN A 170 7.99 -1.49 22.33
C ASN A 170 8.58 -0.78 23.55
N ASN A 171 8.09 0.42 23.85
CA ASN A 171 8.51 1.22 24.99
C ASN A 171 7.73 0.90 26.28
N SER A 172 7.01 -0.23 26.34
CA SER A 172 6.38 -0.73 27.54
C SER A 172 7.40 -1.37 28.48
N SER A 173 7.00 -1.77 29.70
CA SER A 173 7.85 -2.35 30.74
C SER A 173 8.72 -3.54 30.31
N ASP A 174 8.37 -4.18 29.20
CA ASP A 174 9.09 -5.35 28.64
C ASP A 174 9.94 -5.00 27.42
N GLU A 175 10.42 -3.82 27.26
CA GLU A 175 11.31 -3.30 26.19
C GLU A 175 11.74 -4.33 25.11
N LYS A 176 10.79 -4.86 24.34
CA LYS A 176 11.07 -5.85 23.29
C LYS A 176 11.24 -5.22 21.93
N TYR A 177 12.15 -5.79 21.17
CA TYR A 177 12.30 -5.54 19.73
C TYR A 177 11.48 -6.57 18.96
N PHE A 178 10.80 -6.13 17.93
CA PHE A 178 9.98 -6.97 17.05
C PHE A 178 10.44 -6.80 15.61
N LEU A 179 10.81 -7.91 14.98
CA LEU A 179 10.94 -7.99 13.53
C LEU A 179 9.54 -8.26 12.96
N ARG A 180 9.09 -7.37 12.09
CA ARG A 180 7.74 -7.41 11.54
C ARG A 180 7.76 -7.43 10.02
N VAL A 181 6.70 -7.97 9.45
CA VAL A 181 6.42 -7.97 8.02
C VAL A 181 5.00 -7.49 7.81
N ALA A 182 4.81 -6.59 6.87
CA ALA A 182 3.50 -6.10 6.48
C ALA A 182 3.41 -5.97 4.95
N ASP A 183 2.21 -5.80 4.42
CA ASP A 183 2.02 -5.34 3.05
C ASP A 183 2.50 -3.89 2.94
N ILE A 184 2.77 -3.41 1.72
CA ILE A 184 3.31 -2.05 1.48
C ILE A 184 2.40 -0.95 2.06
N ASP A 185 1.12 -1.19 2.16
CA ASP A 185 0.11 -0.30 2.74
C ASP A 185 0.01 -0.39 4.28
N GLY A 186 0.90 -1.17 4.92
CA GLY A 186 0.93 -1.42 6.36
C GLY A 186 -0.12 -2.42 6.86
N ARG A 187 -0.96 -2.98 6.00
CA ARG A 187 -1.93 -4.01 6.39
C ARG A 187 -1.26 -5.38 6.52
N ASN A 188 -1.99 -6.36 7.07
CA ASN A 188 -1.51 -7.72 7.31
C ASN A 188 -0.19 -7.76 8.09
N ASP A 189 0.03 -6.74 8.93
CA ASP A 189 1.21 -6.64 9.78
C ASP A 189 1.27 -7.82 10.75
N SER A 190 2.43 -8.47 10.80
CA SER A 190 2.67 -9.65 11.63
C SER A 190 4.07 -9.64 12.22
N VAL A 191 4.18 -10.16 13.45
CA VAL A 191 5.46 -10.36 14.11
C VAL A 191 6.08 -11.65 13.61
N LEU A 192 7.25 -11.55 13.01
CA LEU A 192 8.03 -12.70 12.57
C LEU A 192 8.95 -13.22 13.70
N PHE A 193 9.54 -12.30 14.46
CA PHE A 193 10.41 -12.63 15.58
C PHE A 193 10.39 -11.52 16.63
N SER A 194 10.67 -11.86 17.89
CA SER A 194 10.82 -10.90 19.00
C SER A 194 12.01 -11.24 19.89
N SER A 195 12.70 -10.22 20.39
CA SER A 195 13.86 -10.35 21.27
C SER A 195 13.85 -9.26 22.34
N LEU A 196 14.43 -9.53 23.52
CA LEU A 196 14.74 -8.49 24.51
C LEU A 196 15.98 -7.69 24.11
N GLU A 197 16.86 -8.29 23.29
CA GLU A 197 18.04 -7.65 22.77
C GLU A 197 17.78 -7.00 21.41
N PRO A 198 18.58 -6.00 21.02
CA PRO A 198 18.40 -5.29 19.77
C PRO A 198 18.33 -6.20 18.55
N LEU A 199 17.43 -5.84 17.62
CA LEU A 199 17.35 -6.37 16.27
C LEU A 199 17.65 -5.23 15.31
N MET A 200 18.33 -5.50 14.18
CA MET A 200 18.74 -4.45 13.22
C MET A 200 18.77 -4.97 11.78
N SER A 201 18.64 -4.04 10.85
CA SER A 201 18.94 -4.22 9.42
C SER A 201 18.28 -5.44 8.77
N PRO A 202 16.95 -5.56 8.79
CA PRO A 202 16.28 -6.62 8.06
C PRO A 202 16.46 -6.42 6.56
N ASP A 203 16.73 -7.50 5.86
CA ASP A 203 16.88 -7.51 4.40
C ASP A 203 16.26 -8.76 3.79
N TRP A 204 15.65 -8.60 2.61
CA TRP A 204 14.94 -9.67 1.93
C TRP A 204 15.88 -10.55 1.09
N SER A 205 15.60 -11.85 1.09
CA SER A 205 16.16 -12.70 0.05
C SER A 205 15.58 -12.33 -1.33
N SER A 206 16.32 -12.56 -2.40
CA SER A 206 15.90 -12.23 -3.77
C SER A 206 14.62 -12.93 -4.21
N ASP A 207 14.28 -14.06 -3.60
CA ASP A 207 13.05 -14.82 -3.87
C ASP A 207 11.88 -14.42 -2.96
N GLY A 208 12.08 -13.45 -2.03
CA GLY A 208 11.08 -12.97 -1.10
C GLY A 208 10.62 -13.98 -0.03
N LYS A 209 11.33 -15.09 0.16
CA LYS A 209 10.91 -16.17 1.06
C LYS A 209 11.58 -16.15 2.43
N SER A 210 12.66 -15.40 2.57
CA SER A 210 13.44 -15.31 3.79
C SER A 210 13.85 -13.87 4.09
N LEU A 211 14.13 -13.61 5.37
CA LEU A 211 14.73 -12.37 5.84
C LEU A 211 16.05 -12.67 6.53
N ALA A 212 17.09 -11.91 6.18
CA ALA A 212 18.31 -11.80 6.95
C ALA A 212 18.18 -10.61 7.91
N TYR A 213 18.68 -10.73 9.13
CA TYR A 213 18.71 -9.63 10.09
C TYR A 213 19.79 -9.84 11.14
N VAL A 214 20.21 -8.76 11.79
CA VAL A 214 21.17 -8.81 12.91
C VAL A 214 20.41 -8.93 14.22
N SER A 215 20.85 -9.83 15.10
CA SER A 215 20.35 -9.98 16.48
C SER A 215 21.50 -10.01 17.48
N PHE A 216 21.28 -9.44 18.65
CA PHE A 216 22.20 -9.45 19.79
C PHE A 216 21.80 -10.43 20.89
N GLU A 217 20.86 -11.31 20.66
CA GLU A 217 20.31 -12.25 21.65
C GLU A 217 21.34 -13.20 22.28
N GLU A 218 22.48 -13.42 21.64
CA GLU A 218 23.56 -14.24 22.17
C GLU A 218 24.72 -13.42 22.78
N GLY A 219 24.45 -12.12 23.12
CA GLY A 219 25.43 -11.20 23.74
C GLY A 219 26.40 -10.56 22.77
N THR A 220 26.44 -11.03 21.51
CA THR A 220 27.21 -10.47 20.39
C THR A 220 26.35 -10.37 19.16
N SER A 221 26.68 -9.44 18.24
CA SER A 221 25.97 -9.31 16.97
C SER A 221 26.17 -10.55 16.10
N ARG A 222 25.06 -11.16 15.67
CA ARG A 222 25.04 -12.26 14.70
C ARG A 222 24.01 -12.01 13.62
N ILE A 223 24.26 -12.55 12.45
CA ILE A 223 23.31 -12.53 11.33
C ILE A 223 22.51 -13.82 11.38
N PHE A 224 21.19 -13.67 11.37
CA PHE A 224 20.25 -14.78 11.27
C PHE A 224 19.49 -14.70 9.94
N ILE A 225 19.17 -15.87 9.39
CA ILE A 225 18.29 -15.98 8.24
C ILE A 225 17.06 -16.76 8.68
N GLN A 226 15.89 -16.19 8.48
CA GLN A 226 14.61 -16.77 8.87
C GLN A 226 13.69 -16.92 7.68
N GLU A 227 13.16 -18.14 7.50
CA GLU A 227 12.14 -18.44 6.49
C GLU A 227 10.77 -17.95 6.96
N LEU A 228 10.05 -17.22 6.10
CA LEU A 228 8.77 -16.59 6.44
C LEU A 228 7.65 -17.59 6.75
N TYR A 229 7.56 -18.64 5.96
CA TYR A 229 6.43 -19.58 6.01
C TYR A 229 6.61 -20.70 7.02
N THR A 230 7.83 -21.09 7.28
CA THR A 230 8.13 -22.21 8.21
C THR A 230 8.58 -21.72 9.58
N GLY A 231 9.00 -20.46 9.67
CA GLY A 231 9.63 -19.89 10.86
C GLY A 231 11.02 -20.47 11.13
N LYS A 232 11.55 -21.33 10.26
CA LYS A 232 12.87 -21.94 10.43
C LYS A 232 13.95 -20.87 10.39
N ARG A 233 14.83 -20.90 11.36
CA ARG A 233 15.88 -19.92 11.61
C ARG A 233 17.26 -20.61 11.67
N LYS A 234 18.25 -19.99 11.07
CA LYS A 234 19.65 -20.42 11.09
C LYS A 234 20.58 -19.23 11.21
#